data_32b986e21d68e31901294fdc045816bd
#
_entry.id   32b986e21d68e31901294fdc045816bd
#
_cell.length_a   1.000
_cell.length_b   1.000
_cell.length_c   1.000
_cell.angle_alpha   90.00
_cell.angle_beta   90.00
_cell.angle_gamma   90.00
#
_symmetry.space_group_name_H-M   'P 1'
#
loop_
_entity.id
_entity.type
_entity.pdbx_description
1 polymer ?
#
loop_
_entity_poly.entity_id
_entity_poly.type
_entity_poly.pdbx_seq_one_letter_code
_entity_poly.pdbx_strand_id
1 'polypeptide(L)'
;MAAIELSDIAANSGGFVINGQCADDHSGWSVSAAGDINGDGLGDLIVGAWKGDPTTGVDAGRSYVVFGKTGSGAVDLAVIAAGSDGFVINGQSANDYSGWSVAGTGDINGDGLADLIVGAP
;
A
#
# COMPACT_ATOMS: atom_id res chain seq x y z
N MET A 1 -25.70 8.02 -8.98
CA MET A 1 -24.81 6.88 -9.30
C MET A 1 -25.44 5.61 -8.75
N ALA A 2 -25.50 4.54 -9.52
CA ALA A 2 -25.91 3.23 -9.02
C ALA A 2 -24.90 2.72 -7.98
N ALA A 3 -25.34 1.87 -7.08
CA ALA A 3 -24.44 1.24 -6.10
C ALA A 3 -23.39 0.38 -6.80
N ILE A 4 -22.21 0.31 -6.21
CA ILE A 4 -21.12 -0.56 -6.66
C ILE A 4 -21.07 -1.74 -5.68
N GLU A 5 -21.15 -2.96 -6.23
CA GLU A 5 -21.03 -4.18 -5.43
C GLU A 5 -19.58 -4.62 -5.39
N LEU A 6 -19.05 -4.90 -4.21
CA LEU A 6 -17.64 -5.35 -4.09
C LEU A 6 -17.42 -6.69 -4.78
N SER A 7 -18.47 -7.52 -4.94
CA SER A 7 -18.36 -8.75 -5.72
C SER A 7 -18.03 -8.50 -7.19
N ASP A 8 -18.49 -7.37 -7.76
CA ASP A 8 -18.13 -6.98 -9.12
C ASP A 8 -16.68 -6.54 -9.19
N ILE A 9 -16.20 -5.81 -8.19
CA ILE A 9 -14.80 -5.42 -8.10
C ILE A 9 -13.91 -6.66 -8.00
N ALA A 10 -14.32 -7.63 -7.16
CA ALA A 10 -13.59 -8.89 -7.03
C ALA A 10 -13.55 -9.69 -8.34
N ALA A 11 -14.53 -9.47 -9.22
CA ALA A 11 -14.58 -10.08 -10.56
C ALA A 11 -13.88 -9.20 -11.62
N ASN A 12 -13.10 -8.20 -11.21
CA ASN A 12 -12.34 -7.29 -12.07
C ASN A 12 -13.22 -6.35 -12.92
N SER A 13 -14.39 -5.98 -12.41
CA SER A 13 -15.30 -5.07 -13.08
C SER A 13 -15.50 -3.79 -12.27
N GLY A 14 -15.14 -2.65 -12.83
CA GLY A 14 -15.31 -1.34 -12.19
C GLY A 14 -14.23 -0.95 -11.20
N GLY A 15 -13.20 -1.76 -11.06
CA GLY A 15 -12.08 -1.49 -10.16
C GLY A 15 -11.19 -2.71 -10.06
N PHE A 16 -10.32 -2.76 -9.06
CA PHE A 16 -9.47 -3.92 -8.84
C PHE A 16 -9.27 -4.16 -7.34
N VAL A 17 -8.89 -5.39 -7.01
CA VAL A 17 -8.66 -5.84 -5.64
C VAL A 17 -7.17 -5.82 -5.35
N ILE A 18 -6.81 -5.44 -4.13
CA ILE A 18 -5.45 -5.59 -3.61
C ILE A 18 -5.53 -6.66 -2.52
N ASN A 19 -4.86 -7.79 -2.74
CA ASN A 19 -4.85 -8.90 -1.81
C ASN A 19 -3.69 -8.79 -0.83
N GLY A 20 -3.96 -9.02 0.45
CA GLY A 20 -2.95 -9.04 1.50
C GLY A 20 -1.92 -10.14 1.28
N GLN A 21 -0.73 -9.97 1.84
CA GLN A 21 0.36 -10.94 1.67
C GLN A 21 0.19 -12.16 2.55
N CYS A 22 -0.14 -11.96 3.82
CA CYS A 22 -0.27 -13.03 4.80
C CYS A 22 -1.51 -12.83 5.67
N ALA A 23 -2.03 -13.92 6.22
CA ALA A 23 -3.14 -13.85 7.16
C ALA A 23 -2.75 -13.02 8.38
N ASP A 24 -3.72 -12.27 8.91
CA ASP A 24 -3.58 -11.47 10.13
C ASP A 24 -2.58 -10.29 10.05
N ASP A 25 -2.07 -9.95 8.88
CA ASP A 25 -1.24 -8.74 8.69
C ASP A 25 -2.06 -7.46 8.79
N HIS A 26 -3.36 -7.56 8.67
CA HIS A 26 -4.29 -6.42 8.64
C HIS A 26 -3.98 -5.42 7.51
N SER A 27 -3.63 -5.94 6.32
CA SER A 27 -3.49 -5.11 5.12
C SER A 27 -4.78 -4.35 4.86
N GLY A 28 -4.66 -3.06 4.56
CA GLY A 28 -5.82 -2.21 4.34
C GLY A 28 -6.38 -1.57 5.60
N TRP A 29 -5.78 -1.80 6.78
CA TRP A 29 -6.16 -1.09 7.99
C TRP A 29 -6.09 0.42 7.78
N SER A 30 -5.06 0.89 7.10
CA SER A 30 -4.96 2.25 6.61
C SER A 30 -4.54 2.25 5.15
N VAL A 31 -5.12 3.14 4.36
CA VAL A 31 -4.83 3.30 2.94
C VAL A 31 -4.90 4.78 2.59
N SER A 32 -4.12 5.18 1.60
CA SER A 32 -4.13 6.56 1.11
C SER A 32 -3.69 6.62 -0.34
N ALA A 33 -4.12 7.66 -1.02
CA ALA A 33 -3.50 8.06 -2.27
C ALA A 33 -2.10 8.58 -1.97
N ALA A 34 -1.12 8.12 -2.72
CA ALA A 34 0.28 8.47 -2.52
C ALA A 34 0.80 9.48 -3.55
N GLY A 35 -0.04 9.89 -4.51
CA GLY A 35 0.40 10.68 -5.65
C GLY A 35 1.25 9.86 -6.59
N ASP A 36 1.91 10.53 -7.53
CA ASP A 36 2.76 9.87 -8.54
C ASP A 36 4.19 9.76 -7.99
N ILE A 37 4.47 8.69 -7.27
CA ILE A 37 5.76 8.50 -6.60
C ILE A 37 6.88 8.17 -7.60
N ASN A 38 6.55 7.39 -8.63
CA ASN A 38 7.56 6.93 -9.59
C ASN A 38 7.65 7.79 -10.87
N GLY A 39 6.81 8.81 -11.01
CA GLY A 39 6.90 9.75 -12.13
C GLY A 39 6.34 9.23 -13.45
N ASP A 40 5.47 8.22 -13.44
CA ASP A 40 4.91 7.63 -14.66
C ASP A 40 3.60 8.29 -15.14
N GLY A 41 3.13 9.30 -14.43
CA GLY A 41 1.89 9.99 -14.75
C GLY A 41 0.63 9.35 -14.18
N LEU A 42 0.75 8.22 -13.48
CA LEU A 42 -0.38 7.54 -12.83
C LEU A 42 -0.30 7.74 -11.32
N GLY A 43 -1.45 7.89 -10.67
CA GLY A 43 -1.51 7.99 -9.23
C GLY A 43 -1.19 6.65 -8.57
N ASP A 44 -0.41 6.69 -7.50
CA ASP A 44 0.00 5.52 -6.75
C ASP A 44 -0.75 5.46 -5.41
N LEU A 45 -0.67 4.30 -4.74
CA LEU A 45 -1.37 4.05 -3.48
C LEU A 45 -0.38 3.62 -2.42
N ILE A 46 -0.72 3.89 -1.15
CA ILE A 46 -0.02 3.28 -0.03
C ILE A 46 -1.01 2.51 0.83
N VAL A 47 -0.65 1.28 1.20
CA VAL A 47 -1.46 0.36 2.01
C VAL A 47 -0.66 -0.03 3.24
N GLY A 48 -1.22 0.24 4.42
CA GLY A 48 -0.60 -0.14 5.67
C GLY A 48 -1.04 -1.52 6.13
N ALA A 49 -0.10 -2.31 6.63
CA ALA A 49 -0.30 -3.63 7.22
C ALA A 49 0.48 -3.67 8.54
N TRP A 50 -0.09 -3.09 9.58
CA TRP A 50 0.62 -2.81 10.83
C TRP A 50 1.06 -4.06 11.59
N LYS A 51 0.46 -5.22 11.30
CA LYS A 51 0.88 -6.50 11.86
C LYS A 51 1.74 -7.32 10.89
N GLY A 52 2.24 -6.73 9.82
CA GLY A 52 3.18 -7.41 8.95
C GLY A 52 4.44 -7.81 9.70
N ASP A 53 5.01 -8.97 9.32
CA ASP A 53 6.20 -9.52 9.97
C ASP A 53 7.39 -9.45 9.00
N PRO A 54 8.00 -8.27 8.81
CA PRO A 54 9.23 -8.20 8.03
C PRO A 54 10.38 -8.89 8.77
N THR A 55 11.51 -9.06 8.10
CA THR A 55 12.67 -9.69 8.73
C THR A 55 13.20 -8.92 9.94
N THR A 56 12.81 -7.66 10.11
CA THR A 56 13.20 -6.84 11.26
C THR A 56 12.49 -7.22 12.55
N GLY A 57 11.37 -7.95 12.48
CA GLY A 57 10.73 -8.45 13.69
C GLY A 57 9.24 -8.70 13.56
N VAL A 58 8.70 -9.46 14.51
CA VAL A 58 7.27 -9.76 14.58
C VAL A 58 6.51 -8.48 14.89
N ASP A 59 5.42 -8.26 14.15
CA ASP A 59 4.58 -7.07 14.25
C ASP A 59 5.37 -5.75 14.15
N ALA A 60 6.52 -5.76 13.48
CA ALA A 60 7.23 -4.50 13.19
C ALA A 60 6.39 -3.61 12.26
N GLY A 61 5.50 -4.24 11.49
CA GLY A 61 4.63 -3.57 10.54
C GLY A 61 5.28 -3.38 9.19
N ARG A 62 4.43 -3.23 8.20
CA ARG A 62 4.86 -3.06 6.81
C ARG A 62 3.88 -2.16 6.09
N SER A 63 4.39 -1.34 5.19
CA SER A 63 3.56 -0.58 4.25
C SER A 63 3.95 -0.94 2.85
N TYR A 64 2.97 -0.96 1.95
CA TYR A 64 3.17 -1.30 0.55
C TYR A 64 2.83 -0.08 -0.28
N VAL A 65 3.77 0.34 -1.12
CA VAL A 65 3.48 1.34 -2.15
C VAL A 65 3.16 0.57 -3.43
N VAL A 66 1.96 0.76 -3.96
CA VAL A 66 1.46 0.10 -5.14
C VAL A 66 1.43 1.12 -6.27
N PHE A 67 2.23 0.89 -7.31
CA PHE A 67 2.24 1.81 -8.45
C PHE A 67 0.92 1.72 -9.22
N GLY A 68 0.44 2.87 -9.67
CA GLY A 68 -0.78 2.98 -10.44
C GLY A 68 -0.71 2.17 -11.73
N LYS A 69 -1.87 1.74 -12.19
CA LYS A 69 -1.98 0.91 -13.38
C LYS A 69 -3.26 1.25 -14.14
N THR A 70 -3.33 0.85 -15.40
CA THR A 70 -4.48 1.10 -16.27
C THR A 70 -5.44 -0.09 -16.34
N GLY A 71 -5.00 -1.28 -15.95
CA GLY A 71 -5.83 -2.49 -15.99
C GLY A 71 -6.64 -2.71 -14.73
N SER A 72 -7.48 -3.74 -14.75
CA SER A 72 -8.36 -4.11 -13.63
C SER A 72 -7.98 -5.42 -12.96
N GLY A 73 -6.85 -6.03 -13.33
CA GLY A 73 -6.39 -7.26 -12.68
C GLY A 73 -6.05 -7.04 -11.21
N ALA A 74 -6.27 -8.05 -10.38
CA ALA A 74 -5.96 -7.96 -8.96
C ALA A 74 -4.46 -7.75 -8.72
N VAL A 75 -4.14 -7.04 -7.64
CA VAL A 75 -2.77 -6.83 -7.18
C VAL A 75 -2.56 -7.67 -5.92
N ASP A 76 -1.53 -8.51 -5.93
CA ASP A 76 -1.15 -9.26 -4.73
C ASP A 76 0.01 -8.54 -4.04
N LEU A 77 -0.14 -8.23 -2.76
CA LEU A 77 0.90 -7.54 -2.01
C LEU A 77 2.17 -8.40 -1.89
N ALA A 78 2.05 -9.72 -2.03
CA ALA A 78 3.22 -10.60 -2.12
C ALA A 78 4.12 -10.25 -3.32
N VAL A 79 3.54 -9.86 -4.45
CA VAL A 79 4.27 -9.42 -5.64
C VAL A 79 4.99 -8.10 -5.38
N ILE A 80 4.32 -7.17 -4.67
CA ILE A 80 4.94 -5.90 -4.27
C ILE A 80 6.12 -6.17 -3.34
N ALA A 81 5.95 -7.07 -2.37
CA ALA A 81 7.01 -7.46 -1.44
C ALA A 81 8.21 -8.11 -2.16
N ALA A 82 7.98 -8.76 -3.29
CA ALA A 82 9.03 -9.32 -4.11
C ALA A 82 9.77 -8.30 -4.98
N GLY A 83 9.33 -7.04 -4.97
CA GLY A 83 9.99 -5.94 -5.66
C GLY A 83 9.42 -5.57 -7.02
N SER A 84 8.24 -6.09 -7.39
CA SER A 84 7.56 -5.75 -8.64
C SER A 84 6.39 -4.82 -8.40
N ASP A 85 6.17 -3.88 -9.30
CA ASP A 85 4.98 -3.00 -9.35
C ASP A 85 4.81 -2.10 -8.12
N GLY A 86 5.88 -1.90 -7.38
CA GLY A 86 5.88 -1.08 -6.18
C GLY A 86 7.05 -1.44 -5.27
N PHE A 87 6.95 -1.04 -4.01
CA PHE A 87 7.96 -1.36 -3.02
C PHE A 87 7.35 -1.42 -1.62
N VAL A 88 8.09 -1.99 -0.67
CA VAL A 88 7.65 -2.06 0.72
C VAL A 88 8.48 -1.14 1.60
N ILE A 89 7.85 -0.68 2.67
CA ILE A 89 8.50 0.03 3.76
C ILE A 89 8.32 -0.84 5.01
N ASN A 90 9.42 -1.36 5.54
CA ASN A 90 9.38 -2.26 6.69
C ASN A 90 9.58 -1.50 7.99
N GLY A 91 8.88 -1.90 9.03
CA GLY A 91 9.12 -1.39 10.39
C GLY A 91 10.53 -1.71 10.84
N GLN A 92 11.05 -0.92 11.77
CA GLN A 92 12.43 -0.99 12.22
C GLN A 92 12.66 -2.12 13.24
N SER A 93 11.73 -2.29 14.17
CA SER A 93 11.87 -3.24 15.27
C SER A 93 10.55 -3.93 15.57
N ALA A 94 10.61 -5.09 16.22
CA ALA A 94 9.43 -5.84 16.63
C ALA A 94 8.47 -4.95 17.41
N ASN A 95 7.18 -5.12 17.15
CA ASN A 95 6.08 -4.41 17.80
C ASN A 95 6.04 -2.89 17.56
N ASP A 96 6.71 -2.40 16.51
CA ASP A 96 6.62 -0.98 16.13
C ASP A 96 5.27 -0.63 15.48
N TYR A 97 4.61 -1.62 14.87
CA TYR A 97 3.34 -1.44 14.16
C TYR A 97 3.40 -0.38 13.07
N SER A 98 4.52 -0.30 12.36
CA SER A 98 4.68 0.61 11.23
C SER A 98 3.60 0.32 10.18
N GLY A 99 2.95 1.37 9.67
CA GLY A 99 1.81 1.21 8.79
C GLY A 99 0.47 1.29 9.52
N TRP A 100 0.46 1.55 10.83
CA TRP A 100 -0.78 1.80 11.57
C TRP A 100 -1.57 2.94 10.92
N SER A 101 -0.88 3.98 10.49
CA SER A 101 -1.45 5.05 9.67
C SER A 101 -0.49 5.38 8.54
N VAL A 102 -1.02 5.71 7.38
CA VAL A 102 -0.26 6.08 6.20
C VAL A 102 -0.93 7.26 5.50
N ALA A 103 -0.14 8.09 4.84
CA ALA A 103 -0.67 9.21 4.05
C ALA A 103 0.33 9.64 2.99
N GLY A 104 -0.20 10.11 1.86
CA GLY A 104 0.58 10.88 0.91
C GLY A 104 0.60 12.34 1.35
N THR A 105 1.76 12.97 1.29
CA THR A 105 1.94 14.34 1.77
C THR A 105 2.23 15.33 0.66
N GLY A 106 2.26 14.87 -0.60
CA GLY A 106 2.71 15.68 -1.72
C GLY A 106 4.22 15.88 -1.66
N ASP A 107 4.71 16.87 -2.39
CA ASP A 107 6.14 17.13 -2.47
C ASP A 107 6.57 18.02 -1.29
N ILE A 108 6.97 17.39 -0.19
CA ILE A 108 7.36 18.11 1.02
C ILE A 108 8.72 18.79 0.85
N ASN A 109 9.67 18.12 0.18
CA ASN A 109 11.06 18.61 0.11
C ASN A 109 11.40 19.35 -1.17
N GLY A 110 10.46 19.52 -2.07
CA GLY A 110 10.67 20.30 -3.31
C GLY A 110 11.44 19.57 -4.39
N ASP A 111 11.53 18.23 -4.35
CA ASP A 111 12.28 17.44 -5.33
C ASP A 111 11.46 17.09 -6.58
N GLY A 112 10.22 17.54 -6.67
CA GLY A 112 9.33 17.26 -7.79
C GLY A 112 8.62 15.92 -7.72
N LEU A 113 8.85 15.12 -6.67
CA LEU A 113 8.22 13.82 -6.45
C LEU A 113 7.30 13.87 -5.23
N ALA A 114 6.25 13.05 -5.25
CA ALA A 114 5.35 12.92 -4.11
C ALA A 114 6.05 12.18 -2.96
N ASP A 115 5.77 12.61 -1.75
CA ASP A 115 6.36 12.07 -0.53
C ASP A 115 5.30 11.37 0.32
N LEU A 116 5.75 10.56 1.29
CA LEU A 116 4.89 9.74 2.13
C LEU A 116 5.18 9.99 3.61
N ILE A 117 4.17 9.73 4.44
CA ILE A 117 4.35 9.63 5.88
C ILE A 117 3.75 8.30 6.37
N VAL A 118 4.48 7.62 7.24
CA VAL A 118 4.07 6.33 7.81
C VAL A 118 4.19 6.42 9.32
N GLY A 119 3.10 6.10 10.01
CA GLY A 119 3.05 6.10 11.48
C GLY A 119 3.46 4.75 12.06
N ALA A 120 4.24 4.78 13.12
CA ALA A 120 4.68 3.62 13.89
C ALA A 120 4.53 3.95 15.38
N PRO A 121 3.30 3.79 15.94
CA PRO A 121 3.01 4.22 17.31
C PRO A 121 3.74 3.44 18.39
#